data_8c2f024ba91a09de297bcb74060219c4
#
_entry.id   8c2f024ba91a09de297bcb74060219c4
#
_cell.length_a   1.000
_cell.length_b   1.000
_cell.length_c   1.000
_cell.angle_alpha   90.00
_cell.angle_beta   90.00
_cell.angle_gamma   90.00
#
_symmetry.space_group_name_H-M   'P 1'
#
loop_
_entity.id
_entity.type
_entity.pdbx_description
1 polymer ?
#
loop_
_entity_poly.entity_id
_entity_poly.type
_entity_poly.pdbx_seq_one_letter_code
_entity_poly.pdbx_strand_id
1 'polypeptide(L)'
;MNSISELQKKIRNASQLRITSSADDTDDQLLNMSSYSGVVEYFPEELVITLKAGTSIKEARVVLEKNSQAFSFYVNDSEKTIGSIFATSGSELSDSVLGIQIINGKGDLLNFGGQVMKNVAGYDVSRLLVGSLGKLAVITQISFKVLPEQVVNRLDLKEVKSRTESPIKSEIDKKLKSVFDPYGVFI
;
A
#
# COMPACT_ATOMS: atom_id res chain seq x y z
N MET A 1 -6.05 3.74 16.07
CA MET A 1 -6.80 4.57 15.10
C MET A 1 -7.41 3.63 14.07
N ASN A 2 -8.72 3.39 14.12
CA ASN A 2 -9.34 2.24 13.44
C ASN A 2 -10.38 2.63 12.37
N SER A 3 -10.60 3.93 12.13
CA SER A 3 -11.55 4.39 11.12
C SER A 3 -10.94 5.42 10.15
N ILE A 4 -11.47 5.47 8.95
CA ILE A 4 -11.09 6.47 7.93
C ILE A 4 -11.33 7.89 8.44
N SER A 5 -12.44 8.13 9.13
CA SER A 5 -12.78 9.45 9.66
C SER A 5 -11.77 9.95 10.70
N GLU A 6 -11.27 9.06 11.56
CA GLU A 6 -10.21 9.40 12.52
C GLU A 6 -8.89 9.75 11.82
N LEU A 7 -8.50 8.97 10.80
CA LEU A 7 -7.32 9.24 9.98
C LEU A 7 -7.43 10.61 9.29
N GLN A 8 -8.56 10.87 8.63
CA GLN A 8 -8.83 12.15 7.97
C GLN A 8 -8.77 13.34 8.96
N LYS A 9 -9.36 13.19 10.14
CA LYS A 9 -9.33 14.22 11.19
C LYS A 9 -7.89 14.49 11.65
N LYS A 10 -7.09 13.45 11.89
CA LYS A 10 -5.69 13.61 12.30
C LYS A 10 -4.88 14.33 11.22
N ILE A 11 -5.03 13.95 9.95
CA ILE A 11 -4.32 14.58 8.82
C ILE A 11 -4.69 16.07 8.70
N ARG A 12 -5.99 16.41 8.77
CA ARG A 12 -6.45 17.80 8.63
C ARG A 12 -5.99 18.72 9.76
N ASN A 13 -5.75 18.16 10.95
CA ASN A 13 -5.35 18.92 12.14
C ASN A 13 -3.83 18.97 12.34
N ALA A 14 -3.07 18.20 11.58
CA ALA A 14 -1.62 18.12 11.74
C ALA A 14 -0.90 19.14 10.84
N SER A 15 0.17 19.71 11.37
CA SER A 15 1.13 20.49 10.57
C SER A 15 2.10 19.57 9.84
N GLN A 16 2.57 18.51 10.50
CA GLN A 16 3.47 17.50 9.95
C GLN A 16 3.18 16.12 10.54
N LEU A 17 3.25 15.08 9.71
CA LEU A 17 3.07 13.69 10.11
C LEU A 17 4.09 12.80 9.41
N ARG A 18 4.66 11.88 10.17
CA ARG A 18 5.41 10.74 9.64
C ARG A 18 4.55 9.49 9.75
N ILE A 19 4.40 8.78 8.64
CA ILE A 19 3.64 7.52 8.60
C ILE A 19 4.53 6.37 9.07
N THR A 20 4.05 5.57 10.00
CA THR A 20 4.75 4.40 10.54
C THR A 20 3.84 3.18 10.59
N SER A 21 4.44 2.01 10.64
CA SER A 21 3.79 0.73 10.93
C SER A 21 4.37 0.05 12.17
N SER A 22 5.27 0.72 12.91
CA SER A 22 5.83 0.21 14.17
C SER A 22 4.86 0.45 15.33
N ALA A 23 4.64 -0.58 16.15
CA ALA A 23 3.70 -0.50 17.29
C ALA A 23 4.22 0.38 18.45
N ASP A 24 5.53 0.60 18.51
CA ASP A 24 6.18 1.23 19.67
C ASP A 24 6.25 2.77 19.59
N ASP A 25 5.81 3.34 18.49
CA ASP A 25 5.88 4.79 18.26
C ASP A 25 4.67 5.52 18.89
N THR A 26 4.94 6.38 19.87
CA THR A 26 3.92 7.14 20.65
C THR A 26 3.96 8.65 20.42
N ASP A 27 4.79 9.15 19.51
CA ASP A 27 4.89 10.58 19.19
C ASP A 27 3.62 11.07 18.46
N ASP A 28 3.13 12.26 18.84
CA ASP A 28 1.95 12.89 18.22
C ASP A 28 2.14 13.21 16.72
N GLN A 29 3.38 13.38 16.27
CA GLN A 29 3.73 13.56 14.87
C GLN A 29 3.73 12.24 14.08
N LEU A 30 3.54 11.10 14.74
CA LEU A 30 3.48 9.81 14.10
C LEU A 30 2.03 9.41 13.80
N LEU A 31 1.82 8.97 12.58
CA LEU A 31 0.60 8.32 12.14
C LEU A 31 0.85 6.81 12.04
N ASN A 32 0.56 6.10 13.12
CA ASN A 32 0.75 4.66 13.19
C ASN A 32 -0.42 3.94 12.50
N MET A 33 -0.09 3.17 11.46
CA MET A 33 -1.06 2.42 10.64
C MET A 33 -1.17 0.94 11.05
N SER A 34 -0.39 0.43 12.00
CA SER A 34 -0.36 -0.99 12.37
C SER A 34 -1.72 -1.53 12.82
N SER A 35 -2.50 -0.72 13.55
CA SER A 35 -3.83 -1.10 14.02
C SER A 35 -4.93 -1.03 12.94
N TYR A 36 -4.64 -0.42 11.78
CA TYR A 36 -5.58 -0.36 10.66
C TYR A 36 -5.42 -1.59 9.77
N SER A 37 -5.77 -2.76 10.29
CA SER A 37 -5.54 -4.07 9.67
C SER A 37 -6.83 -4.83 9.36
N GLY A 38 -6.71 -5.88 8.57
CA GLY A 38 -7.75 -6.82 8.19
C GLY A 38 -8.03 -6.87 6.69
N VAL A 39 -8.78 -7.90 6.29
CA VAL A 39 -9.26 -8.07 4.92
C VAL A 39 -10.48 -7.18 4.71
N VAL A 40 -10.49 -6.42 3.62
CA VAL A 40 -11.64 -5.62 3.20
C VAL A 40 -12.56 -6.46 2.35
N GLU A 41 -12.00 -7.08 1.29
CA GLU A 41 -12.71 -7.95 0.35
C GLU A 41 -11.74 -9.02 -0.17
N TYR A 42 -12.29 -10.19 -0.45
CA TYR A 42 -11.54 -11.28 -1.08
C TYR A 42 -12.43 -12.06 -2.02
N PHE A 43 -12.03 -12.10 -3.28
CA PHE A 43 -12.72 -12.82 -4.36
C PHE A 43 -11.78 -13.91 -4.92
N PRO A 44 -11.77 -15.11 -4.34
CA PRO A 44 -10.86 -16.19 -4.75
C PRO A 44 -11.00 -16.56 -6.22
N GLU A 45 -12.23 -16.60 -6.75
CA GLU A 45 -12.51 -16.92 -8.13
C GLU A 45 -11.93 -15.87 -9.12
N GLU A 46 -11.87 -14.61 -8.68
CA GLU A 46 -11.32 -13.50 -9.47
C GLU A 46 -9.83 -13.29 -9.22
N LEU A 47 -9.24 -14.04 -8.31
CA LEU A 47 -7.83 -13.94 -7.92
C LEU A 47 -7.46 -12.54 -7.39
N VAL A 48 -8.34 -11.93 -6.59
CA VAL A 48 -8.17 -10.57 -6.07
C VAL A 48 -8.44 -10.53 -4.57
N ILE A 49 -7.52 -9.92 -3.83
CA ILE A 49 -7.69 -9.59 -2.41
C ILE A 49 -7.44 -8.11 -2.16
N THR A 50 -8.31 -7.48 -1.37
CA THR A 50 -8.15 -6.09 -0.88
C THR A 50 -7.89 -6.11 0.62
N LEU A 51 -6.77 -5.53 1.01
CA LEU A 51 -6.27 -5.51 2.38
C LEU A 51 -6.13 -4.08 2.89
N LYS A 52 -6.40 -3.88 4.19
CA LYS A 52 -6.02 -2.66 4.88
C LYS A 52 -4.51 -2.57 5.04
N ALA A 53 -3.97 -1.35 5.00
CA ALA A 53 -2.53 -1.12 4.95
C ALA A 53 -1.75 -1.66 6.16
N GLY A 54 -2.37 -1.73 7.34
CA GLY A 54 -1.76 -2.27 8.57
C GLY A 54 -1.77 -3.81 8.66
N THR A 55 -2.38 -4.51 7.69
CA THR A 55 -2.39 -5.98 7.67
C THR A 55 -0.98 -6.51 7.44
N SER A 56 -0.50 -7.45 8.25
CA SER A 56 0.80 -8.08 8.03
C SER A 56 0.74 -9.09 6.87
N ILE A 57 1.89 -9.35 6.26
CA ILE A 57 2.03 -10.41 5.24
C ILE A 57 1.61 -11.77 5.80
N LYS A 58 1.95 -12.05 7.06
CA LYS A 58 1.58 -13.28 7.76
C LYS A 58 0.06 -13.46 7.82
N GLU A 59 -0.66 -12.44 8.30
CA GLU A 59 -2.12 -12.46 8.37
C GLU A 59 -2.75 -12.68 7.00
N ALA A 60 -2.24 -11.97 5.99
CA ALA A 60 -2.75 -12.08 4.62
C ALA A 60 -2.49 -13.48 4.03
N ARG A 61 -1.30 -14.07 4.25
CA ARG A 61 -0.98 -15.44 3.81
C ARG A 61 -1.93 -16.47 4.40
N VAL A 62 -2.23 -16.41 5.70
CA VAL A 62 -3.19 -17.31 6.36
C VAL A 62 -4.57 -17.28 5.69
N VAL A 63 -4.99 -16.12 5.18
CA VAL A 63 -6.27 -16.00 4.47
C VAL A 63 -6.19 -16.63 3.07
N LEU A 64 -5.11 -16.39 2.34
CA LEU A 64 -4.90 -16.90 0.99
C LEU A 64 -4.74 -18.42 0.95
N GLU A 65 -4.02 -18.98 1.90
CA GLU A 65 -3.77 -20.43 2.04
C GLU A 65 -5.07 -21.24 2.14
N LYS A 66 -6.13 -20.69 2.76
CA LYS A 66 -7.45 -21.35 2.85
C LYS A 66 -8.07 -21.66 1.48
N ASN A 67 -7.67 -20.92 0.45
CA ASN A 67 -8.12 -21.12 -0.94
C ASN A 67 -6.98 -21.62 -1.85
N SER A 68 -5.89 -22.13 -1.28
CA SER A 68 -4.70 -22.57 -2.02
C SER A 68 -4.17 -21.49 -2.97
N GLN A 69 -4.14 -20.25 -2.50
CA GLN A 69 -3.65 -19.08 -3.23
C GLN A 69 -2.50 -18.41 -2.51
N ALA A 70 -1.70 -17.66 -3.24
CA ALA A 70 -0.56 -16.91 -2.72
C ALA A 70 -0.39 -15.58 -3.48
N PHE A 71 0.38 -14.67 -2.89
CA PHE A 71 0.78 -13.44 -3.57
C PHE A 71 1.65 -13.76 -4.81
N SER A 72 1.53 -12.93 -5.83
CA SER A 72 2.38 -12.96 -7.02
C SER A 72 3.75 -12.28 -6.83
N PHE A 73 4.11 -11.99 -5.59
CA PHE A 73 5.39 -11.43 -5.16
C PHE A 73 5.87 -12.10 -3.87
N TYR A 74 7.17 -11.99 -3.58
CA TYR A 74 7.77 -12.60 -2.40
C TYR A 74 8.36 -11.53 -1.46
N VAL A 75 8.07 -11.67 -0.18
CA VAL A 75 8.62 -10.87 0.92
C VAL A 75 9.07 -11.84 2.02
N ASN A 76 10.34 -11.73 2.43
CA ASN A 76 10.92 -12.60 3.44
C ASN A 76 10.37 -12.29 4.85
N ASP A 77 10.31 -11.01 5.21
CA ASP A 77 9.82 -10.56 6.52
C ASP A 77 8.28 -10.59 6.56
N SER A 78 7.72 -11.60 7.20
CA SER A 78 6.27 -11.82 7.29
C SER A 78 5.54 -10.86 8.25
N GLU A 79 6.27 -10.18 9.12
CA GLU A 79 5.70 -9.22 10.06
C GLU A 79 5.52 -7.82 9.45
N LYS A 80 6.16 -7.54 8.30
CA LYS A 80 5.92 -6.31 7.55
C LYS A 80 4.45 -6.16 7.18
N THR A 81 3.95 -4.93 7.31
CA THR A 81 2.59 -4.60 6.88
C THR A 81 2.52 -4.35 5.38
N ILE A 82 1.36 -4.61 4.79
CA ILE A 82 1.09 -4.38 3.37
C ILE A 82 1.37 -2.93 2.96
N GLY A 83 0.98 -1.96 3.79
CA GLY A 83 1.25 -0.54 3.53
C GLY A 83 2.73 -0.20 3.58
N SER A 84 3.48 -0.79 4.51
CA SER A 84 4.94 -0.61 4.60
C SER A 84 5.63 -1.17 3.35
N ILE A 85 5.26 -2.38 2.92
CA ILE A 85 5.80 -3.00 1.70
C ILE A 85 5.50 -2.11 0.49
N PHE A 86 4.25 -1.69 0.31
CA PHE A 86 3.86 -0.82 -0.80
C PHE A 86 4.68 0.48 -0.81
N ALA A 87 4.80 1.13 0.36
CA ALA A 87 5.48 2.42 0.47
C ALA A 87 6.99 2.33 0.24
N THR A 88 7.63 1.19 0.55
CA THR A 88 9.10 1.06 0.50
C THR A 88 9.63 0.25 -0.67
N SER A 89 8.77 -0.44 -1.42
CA SER A 89 9.18 -1.33 -2.50
C SER A 89 9.63 -0.61 -3.76
N GLY A 90 10.42 -1.32 -4.56
CA GLY A 90 10.70 -0.96 -5.95
C GLY A 90 9.52 -1.23 -6.90
N SER A 91 9.76 -1.01 -8.17
CA SER A 91 8.75 -1.16 -9.23
C SER A 91 8.24 -2.61 -9.41
N GLU A 92 8.96 -3.59 -8.90
CA GLU A 92 8.61 -5.01 -9.03
C GLU A 92 7.26 -5.33 -8.38
N LEU A 93 6.89 -4.62 -7.31
CA LEU A 93 5.58 -4.77 -6.66
C LEU A 93 4.42 -4.27 -7.54
N SER A 94 4.70 -3.30 -8.42
CA SER A 94 3.66 -2.62 -9.21
C SER A 94 2.80 -3.57 -10.05
N ASP A 95 3.39 -4.66 -10.55
CA ASP A 95 2.67 -5.64 -11.39
C ASP A 95 1.66 -6.48 -10.62
N SER A 96 1.76 -6.49 -9.30
CA SER A 96 0.84 -7.19 -8.40
C SER A 96 -0.29 -6.30 -7.89
N VAL A 97 -0.16 -4.97 -8.02
CA VAL A 97 -1.14 -3.98 -7.53
C VAL A 97 -2.20 -3.72 -8.59
N LEU A 98 -3.47 -3.88 -8.22
CA LEU A 98 -4.64 -3.59 -9.06
C LEU A 98 -5.27 -2.24 -8.74
N GLY A 99 -5.25 -1.86 -7.48
CA GLY A 99 -5.82 -0.59 -7.03
C GLY A 99 -5.40 -0.23 -5.61
N ILE A 100 -5.59 1.03 -5.27
CA ILE A 100 -5.32 1.56 -3.94
C ILE A 100 -6.38 2.56 -3.51
N GLN A 101 -6.54 2.66 -2.19
CA GLN A 101 -7.24 3.75 -1.54
C GLN A 101 -6.25 4.53 -0.68
N ILE A 102 -6.28 5.85 -0.77
CA ILE A 102 -5.39 6.73 -0.02
C ILE A 102 -6.16 7.87 0.63
N ILE A 103 -5.54 8.51 1.63
CA ILE A 103 -5.93 9.83 2.11
C ILE A 103 -4.79 10.79 1.77
N ASN A 104 -5.10 11.85 1.03
CA ASN A 104 -4.15 12.88 0.62
C ASN A 104 -3.84 13.88 1.76
N GLY A 105 -2.91 14.82 1.56
CA GLY A 105 -2.58 15.85 2.55
C GLY A 105 -3.70 16.86 2.84
N LYS A 106 -4.79 16.87 2.06
CA LYS A 106 -6.01 17.63 2.35
C LYS A 106 -6.99 16.86 3.24
N GLY A 107 -6.72 15.58 3.49
CA GLY A 107 -7.64 14.69 4.19
C GLY A 107 -8.77 14.14 3.30
N ASP A 108 -8.62 14.18 1.96
CA ASP A 108 -9.59 13.60 1.03
C ASP A 108 -9.30 12.13 0.80
N LEU A 109 -10.35 11.30 0.81
CA LEU A 109 -10.26 9.88 0.51
C LEU A 109 -10.35 9.69 -1.01
N LEU A 110 -9.34 9.08 -1.60
CA LEU A 110 -9.22 8.89 -3.04
C LEU A 110 -8.98 7.41 -3.37
N ASN A 111 -9.59 6.94 -4.46
CA ASN A 111 -9.41 5.58 -4.97
C ASN A 111 -8.80 5.64 -6.37
N PHE A 112 -7.82 4.78 -6.63
CA PHE A 112 -7.16 4.65 -7.93
C PHE A 112 -7.04 3.18 -8.32
N GLY A 113 -7.24 2.88 -9.60
CA GLY A 113 -7.33 1.51 -10.09
C GLY A 113 -8.65 0.87 -9.68
N GLY A 114 -8.65 -0.45 -9.55
CA GLY A 114 -9.85 -1.22 -9.21
C GLY A 114 -9.49 -2.62 -8.70
N GLN A 115 -10.42 -3.55 -8.92
CA GLN A 115 -10.27 -4.96 -8.56
C GLN A 115 -10.23 -5.85 -9.81
N VAL A 116 -10.12 -5.25 -11.00
CA VAL A 116 -10.10 -5.96 -12.26
C VAL A 116 -8.69 -6.10 -12.81
N MET A 117 -8.33 -7.27 -13.32
CA MET A 117 -7.00 -7.55 -13.85
C MET A 117 -6.61 -6.73 -15.09
N LYS A 118 -7.59 -6.17 -15.81
CA LYS A 118 -7.35 -5.35 -16.98
C LYS A 118 -8.01 -3.98 -16.82
N ASN A 119 -7.24 -3.01 -16.38
CA ASN A 119 -7.64 -1.61 -16.45
C ASN A 119 -7.08 -1.00 -17.75
N VAL A 120 -7.96 -0.62 -18.67
CA VAL A 120 -7.58 -0.04 -19.98
C VAL A 120 -7.78 1.48 -20.06
N ALA A 121 -8.23 2.10 -18.99
CA ALA A 121 -8.56 3.52 -18.97
C ALA A 121 -7.69 4.30 -17.99
N GLY A 122 -6.97 5.29 -18.49
CA GLY A 122 -6.29 6.31 -17.70
C GLY A 122 -4.86 5.97 -17.27
N TYR A 123 -4.26 6.89 -16.53
CA TYR A 123 -2.93 6.73 -15.93
C TYR A 123 -3.04 5.80 -14.71
N ASP A 124 -2.11 4.86 -14.60
CA ASP A 124 -2.04 3.96 -13.46
C ASP A 124 -1.38 4.65 -12.25
N VAL A 125 -2.16 5.48 -11.58
CA VAL A 125 -1.73 6.21 -10.38
C VAL A 125 -1.33 5.25 -9.26
N SER A 126 -1.98 4.06 -9.17
CA SER A 126 -1.65 3.09 -8.14
C SER A 126 -0.19 2.64 -8.24
N ARG A 127 0.31 2.43 -9.46
CA ARG A 127 1.72 2.08 -9.69
C ARG A 127 2.68 3.23 -9.43
N LEU A 128 2.29 4.48 -9.70
CA LEU A 128 3.13 5.64 -9.43
C LEU A 128 3.40 5.86 -7.93
N LEU A 129 2.46 5.45 -7.08
CA LEU A 129 2.57 5.60 -5.63
C LEU A 129 3.36 4.46 -4.94
N VAL A 130 3.69 3.38 -5.66
CA VAL A 130 4.60 2.34 -5.14
C VAL A 130 5.97 2.98 -4.85
N GLY A 131 6.49 2.73 -3.66
CA GLY A 131 7.76 3.31 -3.21
C GLY A 131 7.67 4.80 -2.86
N SER A 132 6.50 5.30 -2.47
CA SER A 132 6.28 6.69 -2.05
C SER A 132 6.92 7.06 -0.72
N LEU A 133 7.43 6.08 0.05
CA LEU A 133 8.06 6.24 1.37
C LEU A 133 7.16 6.91 2.41
N GLY A 134 5.84 6.87 2.22
CA GLY A 134 4.90 7.56 3.10
C GLY A 134 4.86 9.09 2.93
N LYS A 135 5.56 9.65 1.94
CA LYS A 135 5.72 11.10 1.76
C LYS A 135 4.64 11.76 0.90
N LEU A 136 3.80 10.99 0.24
CA LEU A 136 2.81 11.52 -0.72
C LEU A 136 1.39 11.46 -0.17
N ALA A 137 1.04 10.37 0.50
CA ALA A 137 -0.31 10.11 1.02
C ALA A 137 -0.29 9.00 2.06
N VAL A 138 -1.33 8.92 2.88
CA VAL A 138 -1.59 7.75 3.74
C VAL A 138 -2.29 6.69 2.89
N ILE A 139 -1.65 5.53 2.76
CA ILE A 139 -2.26 4.36 2.11
C ILE A 139 -3.21 3.70 3.11
N THR A 140 -4.46 3.51 2.73
CA THR A 140 -5.46 2.87 3.59
C THR A 140 -5.79 1.45 3.15
N GLN A 141 -5.95 1.21 1.84
CA GLN A 141 -6.25 -0.11 1.29
C GLN A 141 -5.45 -0.36 0.00
N ILE A 142 -5.14 -1.62 -0.24
CA ILE A 142 -4.47 -2.05 -1.46
C ILE A 142 -5.16 -3.32 -1.96
N SER A 143 -5.51 -3.32 -3.25
CA SER A 143 -6.01 -4.50 -3.96
C SER A 143 -4.86 -5.16 -4.71
N PHE A 144 -4.64 -6.44 -4.44
CA PHE A 144 -3.60 -7.24 -5.07
C PHE A 144 -4.18 -8.33 -5.95
N LYS A 145 -3.50 -8.57 -7.06
CA LYS A 145 -3.63 -9.82 -7.80
C LYS A 145 -2.96 -10.94 -6.99
N VAL A 146 -3.66 -12.05 -6.83
CA VAL A 146 -3.13 -13.29 -6.26
C VAL A 146 -3.13 -14.38 -7.32
N LEU A 147 -2.44 -15.48 -7.05
CA LEU A 147 -2.32 -16.61 -7.97
C LEU A 147 -2.58 -17.92 -7.22
N PRO A 148 -3.00 -18.97 -7.90
CA PRO A 148 -3.02 -20.31 -7.33
C PRO A 148 -1.61 -20.68 -6.85
N GLU A 149 -1.50 -21.28 -5.67
CA GLU A 149 -0.22 -21.65 -5.06
C GLU A 149 0.62 -22.55 -5.97
N GLN A 150 -0.02 -23.47 -6.70
CA GLN A 150 0.66 -24.33 -7.67
C GLN A 150 1.35 -23.55 -8.79
N VAL A 151 0.80 -22.39 -9.16
CA VAL A 151 1.41 -21.50 -10.16
C VAL A 151 2.60 -20.78 -9.53
N VAL A 152 2.39 -20.21 -8.34
CA VAL A 152 3.44 -19.48 -7.60
C VAL A 152 4.66 -20.37 -7.36
N ASN A 153 4.46 -21.65 -6.97
CA ASN A 153 5.54 -22.61 -6.72
C ASN A 153 6.38 -22.97 -7.96
N ARG A 154 5.88 -22.64 -9.17
CA ARG A 154 6.62 -22.80 -10.45
C ARG A 154 7.33 -21.51 -10.89
N LEU A 155 7.03 -20.39 -10.23
CA LEU A 155 7.63 -19.09 -10.56
C LEU A 155 8.88 -18.89 -9.71
N ASP A 156 9.95 -18.41 -10.33
CA ASP A 156 11.14 -17.91 -9.62
C ASP A 156 10.87 -16.50 -9.09
N LEU A 157 10.03 -16.42 -8.05
CA LEU A 157 9.70 -15.14 -7.45
C LEU A 157 10.90 -14.61 -6.67
N LYS A 158 11.43 -13.49 -7.14
CA LYS A 158 12.46 -12.75 -6.41
C LYS A 158 11.86 -11.97 -5.26
N GLU A 159 12.63 -11.80 -4.20
CA GLU A 159 12.24 -10.94 -3.09
C GLU A 159 12.04 -9.51 -3.59
N VAL A 160 10.93 -8.89 -3.17
CA VAL A 160 10.65 -7.48 -3.45
C VAL A 160 11.71 -6.63 -2.75
N LYS A 161 12.49 -5.92 -3.56
CA LYS A 161 13.56 -5.05 -3.07
C LYS A 161 13.02 -3.71 -2.62
N SER A 162 13.75 -3.09 -1.70
CA SER A 162 13.51 -1.69 -1.36
C SER A 162 13.74 -0.81 -2.59
N ARG A 163 12.97 0.28 -2.67
CA ARG A 163 13.09 1.30 -3.71
C ARG A 163 14.53 1.80 -3.82
N THR A 164 15.02 1.90 -5.04
CA THR A 164 16.29 2.57 -5.36
C THR A 164 16.01 4.02 -5.72
N GLU A 165 16.75 4.94 -5.12
CA GLU A 165 16.68 6.36 -5.47
C GLU A 165 17.29 6.61 -6.85
N SER A 166 16.62 7.48 -7.63
CA SER A 166 17.16 8.01 -8.89
C SER A 166 16.73 9.46 -9.08
N PRO A 167 17.50 10.27 -9.84
CA PRO A 167 17.13 11.66 -10.10
C PRO A 167 15.74 11.81 -10.74
N ILE A 168 15.40 10.94 -11.68
CA ILE A 168 14.10 10.94 -12.38
C ILE A 168 12.98 10.65 -11.38
N LYS A 169 13.15 9.64 -10.53
CA LYS A 169 12.14 9.29 -9.52
C LYS A 169 11.94 10.43 -8.52
N SER A 170 13.03 11.08 -8.09
CA SER A 170 12.96 12.24 -7.20
C SER A 170 12.20 13.42 -7.82
N GLU A 171 12.37 13.67 -9.12
CA GLU A 171 11.62 14.72 -9.82
C GLU A 171 10.13 14.38 -9.94
N ILE A 172 9.80 13.12 -10.26
CA ILE A 172 8.42 12.63 -10.30
C ILE A 172 7.77 12.80 -8.92
N ASP A 173 8.44 12.37 -7.84
CA ASP A 173 7.93 12.48 -6.49
C ASP A 173 7.66 13.93 -6.08
N LYS A 174 8.50 14.89 -6.48
CA LYS A 174 8.23 16.32 -6.23
C LYS A 174 6.95 16.79 -6.92
N LYS A 175 6.71 16.38 -8.17
CA LYS A 175 5.47 16.69 -8.89
C LYS A 175 4.27 16.03 -8.25
N LEU A 176 4.38 14.75 -7.87
CA LEU A 176 3.32 14.04 -7.16
C LEU A 176 3.04 14.65 -5.78
N LYS A 177 4.07 15.08 -5.06
CA LYS A 177 3.93 15.76 -3.77
C LYS A 177 3.07 17.03 -3.88
N SER A 178 3.29 17.86 -4.89
CA SER A 178 2.47 19.07 -5.10
C SER A 178 0.99 18.77 -5.37
N VAL A 179 0.67 17.57 -5.88
CA VAL A 179 -0.70 17.14 -6.15
C VAL A 179 -1.35 16.49 -4.93
N PHE A 180 -0.65 15.53 -4.33
CA PHE A 180 -1.21 14.70 -3.27
C PHE A 180 -1.05 15.31 -1.86
N ASP A 181 0.00 16.10 -1.65
CA ASP A 181 0.27 16.75 -0.37
C ASP A 181 0.72 18.20 -0.55
N PRO A 182 -0.16 19.06 -1.08
CA PRO A 182 0.18 20.46 -1.37
C PRO A 182 0.50 21.29 -0.12
N TYR A 183 0.11 20.82 1.06
CA TYR A 183 0.37 21.49 2.34
C TYR A 183 1.63 20.98 3.05
N GLY A 184 2.29 19.95 2.51
CA GLY A 184 3.51 19.39 3.08
C GLY A 184 3.29 18.67 4.42
N VAL A 185 2.12 18.06 4.60
CA VAL A 185 1.76 17.35 5.85
C VAL A 185 2.61 16.10 6.06
N PHE A 186 2.95 15.36 5.01
CA PHE A 186 3.72 14.12 5.15
C PHE A 186 5.22 14.37 4.99
N ILE A 187 6.03 13.94 5.97
CA ILE A 187 7.50 14.15 6.01
C ILE A 187 8.28 12.85 5.94
#